data_d68986c8aeee190b294d2855f16671a2
#
_entry.id   d68986c8aeee190b294d2855f16671a2
#
_cell.length_a   1.000
_cell.length_b   1.000
_cell.length_c   1.000
_cell.angle_alpha   90.00
_cell.angle_beta   90.00
_cell.angle_gamma   90.00
#
_symmetry.space_group_name_H-M   'P 1'
#
loop_
_entity.id
_entity.type
_entity.pdbx_description
1 polymer ?
#
loop_
_entity_poly.entity_id
_entity_poly.type
_entity_poly.pdbx_seq_one_letter_code
_entity_poly.pdbx_strand_id
1 'polypeptide(L)' 'MSIFDRNGIYRGGRDQDGGLRDASGAYGGRIDGGSFYDANEIYQGRMDGGSIYSNDGIYLGRTTD' A
#
# COMPACT_ATOMS: atom_id res chain seq x y z
N MET A 1 -6.09 3.88 -7.73
CA MET A 1 -5.52 2.57 -7.43
C MET A 1 -6.15 2.03 -6.16
N SER A 2 -6.62 0.81 -6.19
CA SER A 2 -7.21 0.17 -5.01
C SER A 2 -6.26 -0.88 -4.47
N ILE A 3 -6.25 -1.04 -3.16
CA ILE A 3 -5.35 -1.96 -2.46
C ILE A 3 -6.20 -3.02 -1.76
N PHE A 4 -5.83 -4.28 -1.98
CA PHE A 4 -6.50 -5.42 -1.36
C PHE A 4 -5.47 -6.25 -0.60
N ASP A 5 -5.86 -6.80 0.53
CA ASP A 5 -4.96 -7.67 1.27
C ASP A 5 -4.93 -9.06 0.61
N ARG A 6 -4.14 -9.97 1.18
CA ARG A 6 -3.97 -11.31 0.61
C ARG A 6 -5.26 -12.14 0.65
N ASN A 7 -6.24 -11.71 1.45
CA ASN A 7 -7.55 -12.37 1.51
C ASN A 7 -8.54 -11.75 0.54
N GLY A 8 -8.11 -10.74 -0.25
CA GLY A 8 -8.97 -10.08 -1.19
C GLY A 8 -9.86 -9.00 -0.59
N ILE A 9 -9.61 -8.61 0.65
CA ILE A 9 -10.41 -7.60 1.33
C ILE A 9 -9.86 -6.21 1.00
N TYR A 10 -10.74 -5.29 0.60
CA TYR A 10 -10.36 -3.93 0.26
C TYR A 10 -9.75 -3.21 1.47
N ARG A 11 -8.58 -2.64 1.30
CA ARG A 11 -7.85 -1.98 2.39
C ARG A 11 -7.63 -0.50 2.15
N GLY A 12 -8.10 0.02 1.03
CA GLY A 12 -7.94 1.44 0.76
C GLY A 12 -7.36 1.68 -0.61
N GLY A 13 -6.72 2.81 -0.80
CA GLY A 13 -6.17 3.16 -2.09
C GLY A 13 -5.14 4.27 -2.01
N ARG A 14 -4.63 4.64 -3.18
CA ARG A 14 -3.66 5.71 -3.34
C ARG A 14 -4.38 6.91 -3.92
N ASP A 15 -4.17 8.10 -3.34
CA ASP A 15 -4.73 9.32 -3.89
C ASP A 15 -3.78 9.89 -4.96
N GLN A 16 -4.16 11.03 -5.53
CA GLN A 16 -3.42 11.64 -6.63
C GLN A 16 -2.03 12.12 -6.22
N ASP A 17 -1.84 12.40 -4.95
CA ASP A 17 -0.58 12.92 -4.44
C ASP A 17 0.37 11.81 -4.00
N GLY A 18 0.00 10.55 -4.19
CA GLY A 18 0.81 9.43 -3.77
C GLY A 18 0.57 9.01 -2.32
N GLY A 19 -0.36 9.65 -1.64
CA GLY A 19 -0.71 9.28 -0.27
C GLY A 19 -1.58 8.04 -0.26
N LEU A 20 -1.41 7.23 0.76
CA LEU A 20 -2.21 6.04 0.96
C LEU A 20 -3.34 6.34 1.93
N ARG A 21 -4.55 5.91 1.57
CA ARG A 21 -5.73 6.06 2.43
C ARG A 21 -6.26 4.68 2.72
N ASP A 22 -6.67 4.44 3.96
CA ASP A 22 -7.30 3.16 4.31
C ASP A 22 -8.76 3.18 3.83
N ALA A 23 -9.49 2.11 4.12
CA ALA A 23 -10.86 1.96 3.61
C ALA A 23 -11.80 3.03 4.18
N SER A 24 -11.45 3.65 5.32
CA SER A 24 -12.25 4.73 5.90
C SER A 24 -11.83 6.11 5.40
N GLY A 25 -10.78 6.18 4.59
CA GLY A 25 -10.28 7.45 4.05
C GLY A 25 -9.19 8.09 4.89
N ALA A 26 -8.76 7.47 5.97
CA ALA A 26 -7.72 8.03 6.82
C ALA A 26 -6.35 7.85 6.17
N TYR A 27 -5.48 8.85 6.34
CA TYR A 27 -4.13 8.80 5.79
C TYR A 27 -3.33 7.69 6.46
N GLY A 28 -2.75 6.82 5.66
CA GLY A 28 -1.99 5.67 6.17
C GLY A 28 -0.54 5.63 5.75
N GLY A 29 -0.08 6.60 4.94
CA GLY A 29 1.30 6.60 4.50
C GLY A 29 1.45 7.07 3.06
N ARG A 30 2.54 6.66 2.41
CA ARG A 30 2.79 7.08 1.03
C ARG A 30 3.55 6.01 0.26
N ILE A 31 3.47 6.11 -1.06
CA ILE A 31 4.24 5.26 -1.98
C ILE A 31 5.21 6.14 -2.71
N ASP A 32 6.46 5.71 -2.80
CA ASP A 32 7.51 6.45 -3.48
C ASP A 32 8.43 5.46 -4.21
N GLY A 33 8.36 5.46 -5.54
CA GLY A 33 9.26 4.66 -6.37
C GLY A 33 9.18 3.16 -6.13
N GLY A 34 8.00 2.64 -5.82
CA GLY A 34 7.82 1.23 -5.57
C GLY A 34 8.03 0.81 -4.12
N SER A 35 8.39 1.76 -3.27
CA SER A 35 8.48 1.53 -1.82
C SER A 35 7.29 2.17 -1.15
N PHE A 36 6.81 1.57 -0.06
CA PHE A 36 5.74 2.23 0.67
C PHE A 36 6.11 2.42 2.14
N TYR A 37 5.63 3.54 2.68
CA TYR A 37 5.97 4.03 4.01
C TYR A 37 4.69 4.27 4.79
N ASP A 38 4.74 4.12 6.11
CA ASP A 38 3.56 4.41 6.92
C ASP A 38 3.44 5.92 7.18
N ALA A 39 2.48 6.31 8.01
CA ALA A 39 2.21 7.71 8.30
C ALA A 39 3.35 8.38 9.05
N ASN A 40 4.24 7.61 9.67
CA ASN A 40 5.41 8.10 10.38
C ASN A 40 6.67 8.08 9.53
N GLU A 41 6.54 7.79 8.21
CA GLU A 41 7.65 7.72 7.27
C GLU A 41 8.56 6.52 7.50
N ILE A 42 8.06 5.49 8.16
CA ILE A 42 8.83 4.27 8.38
C ILE A 42 8.58 3.33 7.20
N TYR A 43 9.67 2.82 6.61
CA TYR A 43 9.58 1.90 5.48
C TYR A 43 8.82 0.64 5.89
N GLN A 44 7.80 0.29 5.11
CA GLN A 44 6.95 -0.86 5.40
C GLN A 44 7.12 -1.99 4.39
N GLY A 45 7.61 -1.70 3.21
CA GLY A 45 7.77 -2.73 2.21
C GLY A 45 7.82 -2.18 0.82
N ARG A 46 7.58 -3.06 -0.16
CA ARG A 46 7.71 -2.69 -1.57
C ARG A 46 6.54 -3.21 -2.38
N MET A 47 6.38 -2.63 -3.54
CA MET A 47 5.40 -3.05 -4.53
C MET A 47 6.15 -3.53 -5.76
N ASP A 48 5.72 -4.65 -6.32
CA ASP A 48 6.35 -5.25 -7.48
C ASP A 48 5.27 -5.79 -8.40
N GLY A 49 5.07 -5.10 -9.54
CA GLY A 49 4.13 -5.56 -10.55
C GLY A 49 2.70 -5.71 -10.04
N GLY A 50 2.28 -4.85 -9.12
CA GLY A 50 0.94 -4.92 -8.56
C GLY A 50 0.82 -5.79 -7.31
N SER A 51 1.90 -6.44 -6.90
CA SER A 51 1.93 -7.20 -5.65
C SER A 51 2.62 -6.37 -4.57
N ILE A 52 2.17 -6.53 -3.34
CA ILE A 52 2.70 -5.78 -2.20
C ILE A 52 3.37 -6.76 -1.25
N TYR A 53 4.61 -6.44 -0.86
CA TYR A 53 5.40 -7.26 0.05
C TYR A 53 5.86 -6.43 1.23
N SER A 54 5.94 -7.06 2.41
CA SER A 54 6.50 -6.39 3.57
C SER A 54 8.01 -6.25 3.43
N ASN A 55 8.63 -5.53 4.37
CA ASN A 55 10.07 -5.38 4.37
C ASN A 55 10.82 -6.70 4.61
N ASP A 56 10.10 -7.74 5.09
CA ASP A 56 10.64 -9.09 5.25
C ASP A 56 10.39 -9.96 4.04
N GLY A 57 9.74 -9.42 2.99
CA GLY A 57 9.46 -10.19 1.79
C GLY A 57 8.19 -11.01 1.85
N ILE A 58 7.35 -10.80 2.87
CA ILE A 58 6.09 -11.54 3.01
C ILE A 58 5.03 -10.87 2.15
N TYR A 59 4.32 -11.67 1.36
CA TYR A 59 3.25 -11.16 0.51
C TYR A 59 2.12 -10.60 1.38
N LEU A 60 1.75 -9.35 1.14
CA LEU A 60 0.71 -8.67 1.90
C LEU A 60 -0.59 -8.51 1.13
N GLY A 61 -0.52 -8.42 -0.19
CA GLY A 61 -1.71 -8.20 -0.98
C GLY A 61 -1.39 -7.71 -2.38
N ARG A 62 -2.37 -7.08 -3.01
CA ARG A 62 -2.23 -6.64 -4.39
C ARG A 62 -2.91 -5.30 -4.59
N THR A 63 -2.56 -4.67 -5.70
CA THR A 63 -3.19 -3.43 -6.12
C THR A 63 -3.88 -3.62 -7.46
N THR A 64 -4.93 -2.85 -7.68
CA THR A 64 -5.60 -2.77 -8.98
C THR A 64 -5.78 -1.29 -9.33
N ASP A 65 -5.85 -1.01 -10.60
CA ASP A 65 -6.10 0.38 -11.06
C ASP A 65 -7.56 0.71 -11.13
#